data_cfaebf45c9f63e6f11daa48444ed7098
#
_entry.id   cfaebf45c9f63e6f11daa48444ed7098
#
_cell.length_a   1.000
_cell.length_b   1.000
_cell.length_c   1.000
_cell.angle_alpha   90.00
_cell.angle_beta   90.00
_cell.angle_gamma   90.00
#
_symmetry.space_group_name_H-M   'P 1'
#
loop_
_entity.id
_entity.type
_entity.pdbx_description
1 polymer ?
#
loop_
_entity_poly.entity_id
_entity_poly.type
_entity_poly.pdbx_seq_one_letter_code
_entity_poly.pdbx_strand_id
1 'polypeptide(L)'
;QRDASTVLKSQTKNKTNFEEKMLKIMDLGYEFTDALQNKQYDRYGQLLDVHWQYKKMLSNKMTNQKIDNIYNFLKDEKFILGGKIIGAGGGGFLLVYTPHHFEKVDAYAKENGLVRLEYSLDKDGVKTMVLEK
;
A
#
# COMPACT_ATOMS: atom_id res chain seq x y z
N GLN A 1 24.68 13.34 27.05
CA GLN A 1 24.15 14.60 26.52
C GLN A 1 24.61 14.82 25.09
N ARG A 2 23.69 14.94 24.16
CA ARG A 2 23.98 15.15 22.75
C ARG A 2 24.35 16.62 22.54
N ASP A 3 25.42 16.90 21.80
CA ASP A 3 25.72 18.26 21.42
C ASP A 3 24.87 18.70 20.21
N ALA A 4 24.85 20.02 19.96
CA ALA A 4 24.03 20.60 18.88
C ALA A 4 24.45 20.09 17.50
N SER A 5 25.73 19.84 17.28
CA SER A 5 26.25 19.39 15.98
C SER A 5 25.78 17.96 15.67
N THR A 6 25.72 17.08 16.67
CA THR A 6 25.20 15.72 16.50
C THR A 6 23.72 15.73 16.16
N VAL A 7 22.93 16.57 16.82
CA VAL A 7 21.50 16.72 16.54
C VAL A 7 21.26 17.23 15.12
N LEU A 8 22.01 18.24 14.69
CA LEU A 8 21.91 18.81 13.34
C LEU A 8 22.26 17.78 12.26
N LYS A 9 23.33 16.99 12.46
CA LYS A 9 23.72 15.92 11.53
C LYS A 9 22.63 14.87 11.41
N SER A 10 22.03 14.47 12.53
CA SER A 10 20.93 13.51 12.54
C SER A 10 19.71 14.03 11.78
N GLN A 11 19.33 15.30 11.98
CA GLN A 11 18.21 15.92 11.27
C GLN A 11 18.48 16.03 9.77
N THR A 12 19.68 16.40 9.36
CA THR A 12 20.07 16.48 7.96
C THR A 12 20.00 15.11 7.28
N LYS A 13 20.52 14.08 7.95
CA LYS A 13 20.47 12.70 7.45
C LYS A 13 19.02 12.22 7.27
N ASN A 14 18.16 12.47 8.24
CA ASN A 14 16.75 12.10 8.17
C ASN A 14 16.03 12.81 7.03
N LYS A 15 16.32 14.09 6.80
CA LYS A 15 15.76 14.86 5.69
C LYS A 15 16.20 14.29 4.34
N THR A 16 17.48 13.92 4.19
CA THR A 16 18.00 13.31 2.96
C THR A 16 17.31 11.98 2.68
N ASN A 17 17.14 11.12 3.68
CA ASN A 17 16.41 9.86 3.54
C ASN A 17 14.96 10.08 3.13
N PHE A 18 14.31 11.09 3.71
CA PHE A 18 12.95 11.46 3.35
C PHE A 18 12.86 11.87 1.87
N GLU A 19 13.77 12.74 1.43
CA GLU A 19 13.81 13.21 0.04
C GLU A 19 14.04 12.06 -0.94
N GLU A 20 14.95 11.14 -0.63
CA GLU A 20 15.20 9.96 -1.46
C GLU A 20 13.95 9.09 -1.61
N LYS A 21 13.23 8.85 -0.52
CA LYS A 21 11.99 8.06 -0.54
C LYS A 21 10.89 8.76 -1.31
N MET A 22 10.78 10.08 -1.18
CA MET A 22 9.83 10.87 -1.96
C MET A 22 10.12 10.79 -3.46
N LEU A 23 11.38 10.86 -3.86
CA LEU A 23 11.77 10.71 -5.26
C LEU A 23 11.40 9.32 -5.79
N LYS A 24 11.61 8.27 -4.99
CA LYS A 24 11.19 6.91 -5.37
C LYS A 24 9.69 6.81 -5.55
N ILE A 25 8.90 7.44 -4.70
CA ILE A 25 7.43 7.48 -4.83
C ILE A 25 7.03 8.19 -6.12
N MET A 26 7.70 9.29 -6.45
CA MET A 26 7.44 10.02 -7.71
C MET A 26 7.79 9.17 -8.94
N ASP A 27 8.94 8.49 -8.92
CA ASP A 27 9.34 7.58 -10.00
C ASP A 27 8.30 6.47 -10.20
N LEU A 28 7.78 5.91 -9.11
CA LEU A 28 6.72 4.91 -9.16
C LEU A 28 5.46 5.43 -9.84
N GLY A 29 5.16 6.72 -9.69
CA GLY A 29 4.01 7.35 -10.37
C GLY A 29 4.09 7.22 -11.88
N TYR A 30 5.27 7.40 -12.48
CA TYR A 30 5.47 7.20 -13.91
C TYR A 30 5.30 5.73 -14.30
N GLU A 31 5.82 4.81 -13.50
CA GLU A 31 5.68 3.38 -13.73
C GLU A 31 4.22 2.92 -13.63
N PHE A 32 3.43 3.48 -12.71
CA PHE A 32 1.99 3.23 -12.62
C PHE A 32 1.28 3.60 -13.92
N THR A 33 1.55 4.78 -14.44
CA THR A 33 0.96 5.26 -15.68
C THR A 33 1.32 4.34 -16.84
N ASP A 34 2.59 3.97 -16.95
CA ASP A 34 3.07 3.07 -17.99
C ASP A 34 2.39 1.69 -17.90
N ALA A 35 2.30 1.12 -16.70
CA ALA A 35 1.65 -0.17 -16.49
C ALA A 35 0.17 -0.13 -16.89
N LEU A 36 -0.56 0.93 -16.53
CA LEU A 36 -1.97 1.07 -16.88
C LEU A 36 -2.17 1.27 -18.38
N GLN A 37 -1.35 2.12 -19.03
CA GLN A 37 -1.43 2.36 -20.47
C GLN A 37 -1.17 1.09 -21.27
N ASN A 38 -0.29 0.23 -20.80
CA ASN A 38 0.08 -1.03 -21.46
C ASN A 38 -0.72 -2.22 -20.96
N LYS A 39 -1.75 -1.99 -20.14
CA LYS A 39 -2.62 -3.03 -19.58
C LYS A 39 -1.86 -4.12 -18.82
N GLN A 40 -0.75 -3.74 -18.19
CA GLN A 40 0.07 -4.63 -17.36
C GLN A 40 -0.44 -4.59 -15.92
N TYR A 41 -1.58 -5.21 -15.67
CA TYR A 41 -2.28 -5.09 -14.40
C TYR A 41 -1.56 -5.77 -13.25
N ASP A 42 -0.90 -6.88 -13.49
CA ASP A 42 -0.10 -7.54 -12.44
C ASP A 42 1.09 -6.67 -12.02
N ARG A 43 1.73 -6.03 -12.99
CA ARG A 43 2.79 -5.05 -12.71
C ARG A 43 2.24 -3.89 -11.89
N TYR A 44 1.06 -3.38 -12.25
CA TYR A 44 0.39 -2.31 -11.50
C TYR A 44 0.18 -2.73 -10.04
N GLY A 45 -0.33 -3.94 -9.80
CA GLY A 45 -0.53 -4.46 -8.45
C GLY A 45 0.76 -4.57 -7.65
N GLN A 46 1.83 -5.05 -8.27
CA GLN A 46 3.15 -5.13 -7.63
C GLN A 46 3.70 -3.75 -7.29
N LEU A 47 3.50 -2.77 -8.17
CA LEU A 47 3.89 -1.38 -7.93
C LEU A 47 3.13 -0.76 -6.76
N LEU A 48 1.85 -1.12 -6.58
CA LEU A 48 1.09 -0.69 -5.41
C LEU A 48 1.75 -1.15 -4.11
N ASP A 49 2.22 -2.39 -4.06
CA ASP A 49 2.91 -2.90 -2.89
C ASP A 49 4.20 -2.13 -2.61
N VAL A 50 5.02 -1.93 -3.63
CA VAL A 50 6.28 -1.17 -3.50
C VAL A 50 5.99 0.25 -3.00
N HIS A 51 5.00 0.90 -3.59
CA HIS A 51 4.58 2.24 -3.20
C HIS A 51 4.13 2.29 -1.73
N TRP A 52 3.35 1.30 -1.30
CA TRP A 52 2.89 1.21 0.08
C TRP A 52 4.06 1.03 1.06
N GLN A 53 5.03 0.18 0.72
CA GLN A 53 6.22 -0.02 1.56
C GLN A 53 7.01 1.28 1.74
N TYR A 54 7.20 2.06 0.67
CA TYR A 54 7.87 3.37 0.77
C TYR A 54 7.07 4.36 1.62
N LYS A 55 5.77 4.40 1.44
CA LYS A 55 4.91 5.29 2.25
C LYS A 55 4.98 4.97 3.74
N LYS A 56 4.98 3.69 4.10
CA LYS A 56 5.12 3.29 5.51
C LYS A 56 6.45 3.74 6.10
N MET A 57 7.51 3.78 5.30
CA MET A 57 8.83 4.26 5.74
C MET A 57 8.85 5.78 6.00
N LEU A 58 7.98 6.53 5.33
CA LEU A 58 7.90 7.99 5.52
C LEU A 58 7.17 8.37 6.80
N SER A 59 6.22 7.56 7.24
CA SER A 59 5.43 7.87 8.43
C SER A 59 4.89 6.60 9.07
N ASN A 60 5.15 6.44 10.37
CA ASN A 60 4.60 5.36 11.17
C ASN A 60 3.12 5.57 11.52
N LYS A 61 2.55 6.71 11.14
CA LYS A 61 1.14 7.04 11.40
C LYS A 61 0.21 6.59 10.29
N MET A 62 0.73 6.09 9.17
CA MET A 62 -0.07 5.69 8.01
C MET A 62 -0.74 4.34 8.18
N THR A 63 -0.33 3.56 9.17
CA THR A 63 -0.84 2.23 9.39
C THR A 63 -0.88 1.91 10.88
N ASN A 64 -1.47 0.78 11.23
CA ASN A 64 -1.43 0.22 12.58
C ASN A 64 -1.19 -1.29 12.50
N GLN A 65 -0.97 -1.91 13.65
CA GLN A 65 -0.65 -3.34 13.72
C GLN A 65 -1.73 -4.22 13.08
N LYS A 66 -2.98 -3.84 13.24
CA LYS A 66 -4.10 -4.62 12.70
C LYS A 66 -4.12 -4.58 11.18
N ILE A 67 -3.95 -3.39 10.60
CA ILE A 67 -3.89 -3.23 9.15
C ILE A 67 -2.68 -3.98 8.58
N ASP A 68 -1.53 -3.85 9.23
CA ASP A 68 -0.32 -4.56 8.82
C ASP A 68 -0.51 -6.07 8.85
N ASN A 69 -1.15 -6.61 9.88
CA ASN A 69 -1.42 -8.03 9.99
C ASN A 69 -2.31 -8.52 8.85
N ILE A 70 -3.38 -7.78 8.54
CA ILE A 70 -4.28 -8.12 7.44
C ILE A 70 -3.54 -8.08 6.10
N TYR A 71 -2.84 -7.00 5.84
CA TYR A 71 -2.12 -6.81 4.58
C TYR A 71 -1.05 -7.88 4.39
N ASN A 72 -0.24 -8.10 5.40
CA ASN A 72 0.85 -9.08 5.34
C ASN A 72 0.33 -10.49 5.14
N PHE A 73 -0.74 -10.87 5.82
CA PHE A 73 -1.36 -12.18 5.62
C PHE A 73 -1.79 -12.36 4.16
N LEU A 74 -2.52 -11.37 3.61
CA LEU A 74 -3.02 -11.46 2.24
C LEU A 74 -1.89 -11.49 1.21
N LYS A 75 -0.81 -10.77 1.45
CA LYS A 75 0.38 -10.76 0.59
C LYS A 75 1.14 -12.08 0.66
N ASP A 76 1.37 -12.58 1.86
CA ASP A 76 2.13 -13.81 2.08
C ASP A 76 1.42 -15.03 1.49
N GLU A 77 0.10 -15.06 1.57
CA GLU A 77 -0.71 -16.09 0.93
C GLU A 77 -0.87 -15.91 -0.58
N LYS A 78 -0.35 -14.80 -1.11
CA LYS A 78 -0.45 -14.43 -2.53
C LYS A 78 -1.89 -14.22 -3.01
N PHE A 79 -2.78 -13.85 -2.10
CA PHE A 79 -4.18 -13.55 -2.44
C PHE A 79 -4.32 -12.18 -3.06
N ILE A 80 -3.41 -11.26 -2.75
CA ILE A 80 -3.37 -9.92 -3.34
C ILE A 80 -1.97 -9.66 -3.93
N LEU A 81 -1.92 -8.76 -4.90
CA LEU A 81 -0.65 -8.30 -5.48
C LEU A 81 -0.14 -7.04 -4.77
N GLY A 82 -1.04 -6.23 -4.25
CA GLY A 82 -0.70 -5.03 -3.54
C GLY A 82 -1.94 -4.31 -3.06
N GLY A 83 -1.74 -3.16 -2.43
CA GLY A 83 -2.84 -2.38 -1.92
C GLY A 83 -2.40 -1.05 -1.35
N LYS A 84 -3.35 -0.31 -0.83
CA LYS A 84 -3.09 0.96 -0.16
C LYS A 84 -4.19 1.27 0.84
N ILE A 85 -3.86 2.10 1.82
CA ILE A 85 -4.85 2.62 2.75
C ILE A 85 -5.51 3.86 2.14
N ILE A 86 -6.82 3.93 2.24
CA ILE A 86 -7.63 5.08 1.83
C ILE A 86 -8.16 5.72 3.09
N GLY A 87 -7.92 7.02 3.25
CA GLY A 87 -8.39 7.79 4.40
C GLY A 87 -7.27 8.23 5.32
N ALA A 88 -7.62 8.75 6.48
CA ALA A 88 -6.66 9.23 7.47
C ALA A 88 -6.01 8.06 8.21
N GLY A 89 -4.74 8.23 8.56
CA GLY A 89 -3.95 7.19 9.20
C GLY A 89 -4.56 6.64 10.49
N GLY A 90 -4.37 5.33 10.70
CA GLY A 90 -4.85 4.62 11.87
C GLY A 90 -6.27 4.11 11.80
N GLY A 91 -7.03 4.54 10.81
CA GLY A 91 -8.38 4.06 10.54
C GLY A 91 -8.73 4.27 9.08
N GLY A 92 -9.85 3.74 8.64
CA GLY A 92 -10.33 3.88 7.26
C GLY A 92 -10.36 2.56 6.51
N PHE A 93 -10.06 2.63 5.23
CA PHE A 93 -10.25 1.52 4.30
C PHE A 93 -8.91 1.00 3.79
N LEU A 94 -8.83 -0.30 3.65
CA LEU A 94 -7.72 -0.93 2.93
C LEU A 94 -8.21 -1.35 1.56
N LEU A 95 -7.69 -0.69 0.51
CA LEU A 95 -7.91 -1.10 -0.87
C LEU A 95 -6.90 -2.18 -1.22
N VAL A 96 -7.38 -3.34 -1.67
CA VAL A 96 -6.50 -4.44 -2.10
C VAL A 96 -6.74 -4.75 -3.56
N TYR A 97 -5.66 -5.02 -4.28
CA TYR A 97 -5.70 -5.41 -5.68
C TYR A 97 -5.58 -6.92 -5.78
N THR A 98 -6.68 -7.57 -6.21
CA THR A 98 -6.79 -9.03 -6.21
C THR A 98 -7.37 -9.54 -7.53
N PRO A 99 -6.58 -9.50 -8.62
CA PRO A 99 -7.10 -9.90 -9.93
C PRO A 99 -7.31 -11.40 -10.09
N HIS A 100 -6.61 -12.23 -9.31
CA HIS A 100 -6.59 -13.67 -9.51
C HIS A 100 -7.25 -14.47 -8.37
N HIS A 101 -7.43 -13.88 -7.19
CA HIS A 101 -7.89 -14.60 -5.99
C HIS A 101 -8.98 -13.84 -5.24
N PHE A 102 -9.87 -13.19 -5.97
CA PHE A 102 -10.95 -12.40 -5.38
C PHE A 102 -11.74 -13.22 -4.34
N GLU A 103 -12.07 -14.45 -4.66
CA GLU A 103 -12.88 -15.30 -3.78
C GLU A 103 -12.14 -15.63 -2.46
N LYS A 104 -10.82 -15.75 -2.52
CA LYS A 104 -10.01 -16.00 -1.32
C LYS A 104 -10.01 -14.79 -0.39
N VAL A 105 -9.87 -13.60 -0.96
CA VAL A 105 -9.94 -12.35 -0.20
C VAL A 105 -11.33 -12.15 0.39
N ASP A 106 -12.37 -12.45 -0.39
CA ASP A 106 -13.76 -12.38 0.05
C ASP A 106 -14.02 -13.30 1.24
N ALA A 107 -13.58 -14.55 1.17
CA ALA A 107 -13.72 -15.50 2.26
C ALA A 107 -12.98 -15.03 3.52
N TYR A 108 -11.76 -14.53 3.36
CA TYR A 108 -10.99 -13.97 4.47
C TYR A 108 -11.72 -12.79 5.13
N ALA A 109 -12.25 -11.90 4.33
CA ALA A 109 -12.99 -10.74 4.84
C ALA A 109 -14.21 -11.16 5.66
N LYS A 110 -14.98 -12.12 5.15
CA LYS A 110 -16.15 -12.66 5.86
C LYS A 110 -15.77 -13.34 7.18
N GLU A 111 -14.74 -14.17 7.16
CA GLU A 111 -14.27 -14.90 8.35
C GLU A 111 -13.78 -13.95 9.44
N ASN A 112 -13.23 -12.80 9.06
CA ASN A 112 -12.66 -11.84 10.00
C ASN A 112 -13.59 -10.67 10.30
N GLY A 113 -14.84 -10.73 9.87
CA GLY A 113 -15.83 -9.70 10.15
C GLY A 113 -15.54 -8.35 9.52
N LEU A 114 -14.80 -8.35 8.41
CA LEU A 114 -14.47 -7.11 7.70
C LEU A 114 -15.62 -6.75 6.77
N VAL A 115 -15.99 -5.48 6.77
CA VAL A 115 -16.93 -4.94 5.78
C VAL A 115 -16.18 -4.78 4.47
N ARG A 116 -16.75 -5.26 3.39
CA ARG A 116 -16.13 -5.21 2.08
C ARG A 116 -17.02 -4.57 1.04
N LEU A 117 -16.39 -3.84 0.13
CA LEU A 117 -17.04 -3.29 -1.05
C LEU A 117 -16.25 -3.73 -2.26
N GLU A 118 -16.92 -4.31 -3.24
CA GLU A 118 -16.32 -4.65 -4.51
C GLU A 118 -16.17 -3.37 -5.33
N TYR A 119 -15.01 -3.20 -5.94
CA TYR A 119 -14.71 -2.03 -6.75
C TYR A 119 -13.96 -2.44 -8.00
N SER A 120 -14.42 -1.98 -9.16
CA SER A 120 -13.76 -2.26 -10.43
C SER A 120 -13.14 -0.98 -10.97
N LEU A 121 -11.84 -1.03 -11.27
CA LEU A 121 -11.07 0.16 -11.68
C LEU A 121 -11.27 0.53 -13.16
N ASP A 122 -11.67 -0.41 -14.00
CA ASP A 122 -11.86 -0.16 -15.41
C ASP A 122 -12.82 -1.15 -16.07
N LYS A 123 -13.00 -0.99 -17.40
CA LYS A 123 -13.88 -1.82 -18.21
C LYS A 123 -13.39 -3.26 -18.35
N ASP A 124 -12.11 -3.52 -18.11
CA ASP A 124 -11.52 -4.86 -18.22
C ASP A 124 -11.74 -5.70 -16.96
N GLY A 125 -12.45 -5.16 -15.96
CA GLY A 125 -12.81 -5.90 -14.76
C GLY A 125 -11.67 -6.12 -13.80
N VAL A 126 -10.74 -5.17 -13.71
CA VAL A 126 -9.64 -5.23 -12.73
C VAL A 126 -10.24 -5.25 -11.34
N LYS A 127 -10.11 -6.39 -10.66
CA LYS A 127 -10.81 -6.62 -9.40
C LYS A 127 -10.04 -6.07 -8.23
N THR A 128 -10.67 -5.14 -7.53
CA THR A 128 -10.19 -4.61 -6.28
C THR A 128 -11.26 -4.80 -5.22
N MET A 129 -10.85 -4.77 -3.98
CA MET A 129 -11.75 -4.87 -2.86
C MET A 129 -11.36 -3.85 -1.81
N VAL A 130 -12.35 -3.15 -1.27
CA VAL A 130 -12.15 -2.24 -0.15
C VAL A 130 -12.57 -2.97 1.11
N LEU A 131 -11.66 -3.05 2.06
CA LEU A 131 -11.88 -3.69 3.34
C LEU A 131 -11.95 -2.63 4.43
N GLU A 132 -13.04 -2.62 5.17
CA GLU A 132 -13.23 -1.77 6.33
C GLU A 132 -13.33 -2.63 7.58
N LYS A 133 -12.72 -2.14 8.60
CA LYS A 133 -12.83 -2.77 9.88
C LYS A 133 -14.12 -2.33 10.61
#